data_042de9e2b5a14e983c697ce86bf576a5
#
_entry.id   042de9e2b5a14e983c697ce86bf576a5
#
_cell.length_a   1.000
_cell.length_b   1.000
_cell.length_c   1.000
_cell.angle_alpha   90.00
_cell.angle_beta   90.00
_cell.angle_gamma   90.00
#
_symmetry.space_group_name_H-M   'P 1'
#
loop_
_entity.id
_entity.type
_entity.pdbx_description
1 polymer ?
#
loop_
_entity_poly.entity_id
_entity_poly.type
_entity_poly.pdbx_seq_one_letter_code
_entity_poly.pdbx_strand_id
1 'polypeptide(L)'
;LYPVGTAPLSYIRAGMAGIVLDRGVTDANNMGAAMAPAAESTLCRFFEASGTFPGDYDLIVTGDLGWEGSRILCDLMDTHSAGGVSLSVRDRHNDCGCMIFSRSTQDTHSGGSGCGCSAAVLASYLLPRIQSGHIRRMLYLATGALMSPDSLKQGRSIPGVAHLLCLETPESVTAPQLHL
;
A
#
# COMPACT_ATOMS: atom_id res chain seq x y z
N LEU A 1 5.98 -17.86 -14.21
CA LEU A 1 7.03 -18.59 -14.93
C LEU A 1 7.45 -17.72 -16.12
N TYR A 2 8.63 -17.13 -16.07
CA TYR A 2 9.20 -16.39 -17.20
C TYR A 2 9.77 -17.37 -18.22
N PRO A 3 9.66 -17.10 -19.52
CA PRO A 3 10.40 -17.85 -20.53
C PRO A 3 11.91 -17.75 -20.22
N VAL A 4 12.62 -18.86 -20.37
CA VAL A 4 14.08 -18.92 -20.17
C VAL A 4 14.74 -17.89 -21.11
N GLY A 5 15.47 -16.92 -20.53
CA GLY A 5 16.19 -15.90 -21.30
C GLY A 5 15.55 -14.51 -21.34
N THR A 6 14.39 -14.29 -20.69
CA THR A 6 13.85 -12.92 -20.54
C THR A 6 14.31 -12.30 -19.22
N ALA A 7 14.70 -11.03 -19.26
CA ALA A 7 15.01 -10.25 -18.06
C ALA A 7 13.74 -10.14 -17.17
N PRO A 8 13.86 -10.22 -15.84
CA PRO A 8 12.73 -10.02 -14.96
C PRO A 8 12.16 -8.60 -15.11
N LEU A 9 10.83 -8.48 -15.01
CA LEU A 9 10.13 -7.19 -15.14
C LEU A 9 10.32 -6.31 -13.92
N SER A 10 10.50 -6.91 -12.75
CA SER A 10 10.71 -6.27 -11.45
C SER A 10 11.25 -7.30 -10.46
N TYR A 11 11.85 -6.81 -9.39
CA TYR A 11 12.28 -7.64 -8.26
C TYR A 11 11.45 -7.34 -7.02
N ILE A 12 11.09 -8.38 -6.27
CA ILE A 12 10.63 -8.24 -4.89
C ILE A 12 11.88 -8.16 -4.02
N ARG A 13 12.22 -6.95 -3.55
CA ARG A 13 13.40 -6.71 -2.73
C ARG A 13 13.20 -7.13 -1.28
N ALA A 14 12.01 -6.83 -0.75
CA ALA A 14 11.63 -7.10 0.63
C ALA A 14 10.12 -7.26 0.73
N GLY A 15 9.66 -7.79 1.84
CA GLY A 15 8.24 -7.86 2.15
C GLY A 15 8.02 -7.86 3.66
N MET A 16 6.84 -7.41 4.08
CA MET A 16 6.40 -7.45 5.46
C MET A 16 4.98 -7.96 5.57
N ALA A 17 4.78 -8.98 6.35
CA ALA A 17 3.44 -9.44 6.70
C ALA A 17 2.78 -8.42 7.63
N GLY A 18 1.59 -7.96 7.23
CA GLY A 18 0.74 -7.14 8.08
C GLY A 18 0.15 -7.95 9.21
N ILE A 19 -0.15 -7.28 10.32
CA ILE A 19 -0.96 -7.82 11.40
C ILE A 19 -2.42 -7.44 11.21
N VAL A 20 -3.32 -8.26 11.73
CA VAL A 20 -4.75 -7.91 11.76
C VAL A 20 -4.97 -6.92 12.89
N LEU A 21 -5.54 -5.78 12.57
CA LEU A 21 -5.88 -4.72 13.51
C LEU A 21 -7.37 -4.44 13.51
N ASP A 22 -7.95 -4.37 14.70
CA ASP A 22 -9.34 -3.98 14.92
C ASP A 22 -9.40 -2.68 15.72
N ARG A 23 -9.89 -1.63 15.09
CA ARG A 23 -10.09 -0.30 15.70
C ARG A 23 -11.54 0.01 16.00
N GLY A 24 -12.40 -1.01 15.98
CA GLY A 24 -13.81 -0.87 16.32
C GLY A 24 -14.66 -0.22 15.22
N VAL A 25 -14.18 -0.13 13.99
CA VAL A 25 -14.97 0.38 12.86
C VAL A 25 -16.08 -0.61 12.53
N THR A 26 -17.32 -0.16 12.53
CA THR A 26 -18.52 -0.98 12.25
C THR A 26 -19.24 -0.58 10.97
N ASP A 27 -18.87 0.56 10.37
CA ASP A 27 -19.49 1.06 9.14
C ASP A 27 -18.91 0.35 7.90
N ALA A 28 -19.71 -0.53 7.31
CA ALA A 28 -19.34 -1.27 6.11
C ALA A 28 -19.19 -0.38 4.87
N ASN A 29 -19.72 0.85 4.89
CA ASN A 29 -19.55 1.80 3.81
C ASN A 29 -18.23 2.58 3.91
N ASN A 30 -17.49 2.42 5.01
CA ASN A 30 -16.20 3.07 5.25
C ASN A 30 -15.10 2.05 5.53
N MET A 31 -14.85 1.14 4.59
CA MET A 31 -13.79 0.14 4.70
C MET A 31 -12.39 0.76 4.71
N GLY A 32 -12.23 1.93 4.09
CA GLY A 32 -10.97 2.68 4.14
C GLY A 32 -10.55 3.03 5.57
N ALA A 33 -11.50 3.42 6.43
CA ALA A 33 -11.24 3.68 7.85
C ALA A 33 -10.83 2.42 8.63
N ALA A 34 -11.34 1.25 8.25
CA ALA A 34 -10.94 -0.01 8.87
C ALA A 34 -9.54 -0.47 8.43
N MET A 35 -9.16 -0.22 7.17
CA MET A 35 -7.89 -0.68 6.59
C MET A 35 -6.71 0.27 6.82
N ALA A 36 -6.95 1.58 6.89
CA ALA A 36 -5.89 2.59 7.00
C ALA A 36 -4.98 2.40 8.24
N PRO A 37 -5.49 2.08 9.44
CA PRO A 37 -4.62 1.79 10.60
C PRO A 37 -3.75 0.54 10.42
N ALA A 38 -4.20 -0.45 9.66
CA ALA A 38 -3.39 -1.63 9.37
C ALA A 38 -2.26 -1.30 8.39
N ALA A 39 -2.53 -0.45 7.41
CA ALA A 39 -1.51 0.06 6.48
C ALA A 39 -0.47 0.92 7.21
N GLU A 40 -0.90 1.82 8.09
CA GLU A 40 -0.03 2.63 8.95
C GLU A 40 0.89 1.75 9.79
N SER A 41 0.34 0.78 10.52
CA SER A 41 1.12 -0.15 11.35
C SER A 41 2.18 -0.92 10.53
N THR A 42 1.82 -1.37 9.32
CA THR A 42 2.75 -2.10 8.47
C THR A 42 3.86 -1.20 7.93
N LEU A 43 3.55 0.03 7.53
CA LEU A 43 4.56 1.02 7.10
C LEU A 43 5.52 1.38 8.22
N CYS A 44 5.04 1.70 9.41
CA CYS A 44 5.89 2.04 10.56
C CYS A 44 6.86 0.90 10.90
N ARG A 45 6.35 -0.33 11.00
CA ARG A 45 7.17 -1.52 11.26
C ARG A 45 8.17 -1.79 10.13
N PHE A 46 7.79 -1.55 8.89
CA PHE A 46 8.68 -1.72 7.75
C PHE A 46 9.81 -0.69 7.76
N PHE A 47 9.52 0.59 7.98
CA PHE A 47 10.53 1.63 8.06
C PHE A 47 11.49 1.42 9.24
N GLU A 48 10.95 1.00 10.39
CA GLU A 48 11.77 0.64 11.55
C GLU A 48 12.71 -0.53 11.25
N ALA A 49 12.20 -1.62 10.67
CA ALA A 49 12.96 -2.82 10.40
C ALA A 49 14.00 -2.65 9.26
N SER A 50 13.69 -1.83 8.27
CA SER A 50 14.55 -1.61 7.10
C SER A 50 15.54 -0.45 7.28
N GLY A 51 15.31 0.44 8.26
CA GLY A 51 16.08 1.68 8.42
C GLY A 51 15.87 2.68 7.29
N THR A 52 14.78 2.54 6.51
CA THR A 52 14.46 3.42 5.37
C THR A 52 13.37 4.43 5.75
N PHE A 53 13.18 5.42 4.90
CA PHE A 53 12.21 6.50 5.06
C PHE A 53 11.31 6.64 3.83
N PRO A 54 10.14 7.31 3.92
CA PRO A 54 9.27 7.52 2.76
C PRO A 54 9.97 8.15 1.56
N GLY A 55 10.96 9.03 1.79
CA GLY A 55 11.75 9.69 0.73
C GLY A 55 12.63 8.75 -0.08
N ASP A 56 12.93 7.54 0.41
CA ASP A 56 13.73 6.54 -0.29
C ASP A 56 12.95 5.81 -1.41
N TYR A 57 11.67 6.10 -1.56
CA TYR A 57 10.77 5.48 -2.51
C TYR A 57 10.20 6.49 -3.48
N ASP A 58 10.11 6.11 -4.76
CA ASP A 58 9.45 6.94 -5.78
C ASP A 58 7.94 6.96 -5.56
N LEU A 59 7.37 5.86 -5.03
CA LEU A 59 5.93 5.71 -4.83
C LEU A 59 5.62 4.73 -3.67
N ILE A 60 4.62 5.07 -2.90
CA ILE A 60 4.01 4.21 -1.87
C ILE A 60 2.54 4.03 -2.26
N VAL A 61 2.11 2.80 -2.54
CA VAL A 61 0.76 2.53 -3.07
C VAL A 61 0.00 1.61 -2.14
N THR A 62 -1.25 1.99 -1.85
CA THR A 62 -2.21 1.13 -1.16
C THR A 62 -3.23 0.51 -2.11
N GLY A 63 -3.80 -0.62 -1.71
CA GLY A 63 -4.62 -1.46 -2.57
C GLY A 63 -5.95 -0.83 -2.98
N ASP A 64 -6.74 -0.42 -2.02
CA ASP A 64 -7.99 0.31 -2.20
C ASP A 64 -8.51 0.83 -0.85
N LEU A 65 -7.87 1.85 -0.34
CA LEU A 65 -8.35 2.62 0.81
C LEU A 65 -9.44 3.61 0.39
N GLY A 66 -9.48 3.94 -0.90
CA GLY A 66 -10.27 5.03 -1.44
C GLY A 66 -9.80 6.40 -0.94
N TRP A 67 -10.52 7.44 -1.29
CA TRP A 67 -10.15 8.82 -0.94
C TRP A 67 -10.13 9.07 0.57
N GLU A 68 -11.14 8.55 1.30
CA GLU A 68 -11.24 8.75 2.73
C GLU A 68 -10.17 7.95 3.49
N GLY A 69 -9.96 6.67 3.14
CA GLY A 69 -8.94 5.85 3.76
C GLY A 69 -7.52 6.33 3.47
N SER A 70 -7.26 6.82 2.25
CA SER A 70 -5.99 7.47 1.89
C SER A 70 -5.70 8.69 2.77
N ARG A 71 -6.70 9.55 2.98
CA ARG A 71 -6.57 10.72 3.83
C ARG A 71 -6.27 10.32 5.28
N ILE A 72 -7.03 9.35 5.81
CA ILE A 72 -6.81 8.82 7.16
C ILE A 72 -5.39 8.26 7.30
N LEU A 73 -4.90 7.48 6.33
CA LEU A 73 -3.54 6.96 6.35
C LEU A 73 -2.51 8.08 6.41
N CYS A 74 -2.65 9.10 5.55
CA CYS A 74 -1.73 10.23 5.55
C CYS A 74 -1.73 10.98 6.89
N ASP A 75 -2.93 11.24 7.46
CA ASP A 75 -3.07 11.91 8.75
C ASP A 75 -2.42 11.09 9.89
N LEU A 76 -2.57 9.77 9.88
CA LEU A 76 -1.90 8.87 10.83
C LEU A 76 -0.38 8.93 10.67
N MET A 77 0.13 8.79 9.45
CA MET A 77 1.57 8.78 9.17
C MET A 77 2.25 10.11 9.51
N ASP A 78 1.55 11.25 9.41
CA ASP A 78 2.07 12.57 9.79
C ASP A 78 2.40 12.68 11.29
N THR A 79 1.83 11.82 12.13
CA THR A 79 2.11 11.80 13.57
C THR A 79 3.37 11.03 13.92
N HIS A 80 3.96 10.28 12.99
CA HIS A 80 5.10 9.42 13.22
C HIS A 80 6.42 10.06 12.79
N SER A 81 7.49 9.74 13.54
CA SER A 81 8.86 10.08 13.20
C SER A 81 9.82 9.00 13.69
N ALA A 82 10.94 8.83 13.01
CA ALA A 82 12.03 7.94 13.41
C ALA A 82 13.36 8.68 13.32
N GLY A 83 14.14 8.68 14.40
CA GLY A 83 15.40 9.41 14.45
C GLY A 83 15.31 10.91 14.19
N GLY A 84 14.13 11.52 14.46
CA GLY A 84 13.88 12.95 14.18
C GLY A 84 13.45 13.24 12.73
N VAL A 85 13.32 12.22 11.87
CA VAL A 85 12.84 12.33 10.49
C VAL A 85 11.36 11.97 10.44
N SER A 86 10.54 12.81 9.78
CA SER A 86 9.11 12.55 9.58
C SER A 86 8.88 11.30 8.73
N LEU A 87 7.89 10.49 9.12
CA LEU A 87 7.41 9.35 8.33
C LEU A 87 6.17 9.70 7.49
N SER A 88 5.89 10.99 7.27
CA SER A 88 4.82 11.41 6.38
C SER A 88 4.98 10.80 4.99
N VAL A 89 3.89 10.26 4.46
CA VAL A 89 3.85 9.63 3.13
C VAL A 89 3.15 10.50 2.08
N ARG A 90 2.64 11.68 2.44
CA ARG A 90 1.77 12.53 1.57
C ARG A 90 2.33 12.76 0.18
N ASP A 91 3.63 13.06 0.09
CA ASP A 91 4.28 13.40 -1.18
C ASP A 91 4.58 12.17 -2.05
N ARG A 92 4.44 10.96 -1.50
CA ARG A 92 4.80 9.69 -2.15
C ARG A 92 3.64 8.71 -2.23
N HIS A 93 2.56 8.97 -1.50
CA HIS A 93 1.42 8.07 -1.42
C HIS A 93 0.44 8.27 -2.56
N ASN A 94 -0.05 7.13 -3.09
CA ASN A 94 -1.25 7.06 -3.90
C ASN A 94 -2.02 5.77 -3.55
N ASP A 95 -3.25 5.66 -4.03
CA ASP A 95 -4.12 4.52 -3.76
C ASP A 95 -4.72 3.99 -5.06
N CYS A 96 -4.76 2.67 -5.22
CA CYS A 96 -5.25 2.05 -6.45
C CYS A 96 -6.71 2.44 -6.75
N GLY A 97 -7.56 2.55 -5.73
CA GLY A 97 -8.94 3.02 -5.88
C GLY A 97 -8.98 4.47 -6.36
N CYS A 98 -8.11 5.33 -5.81
CA CYS A 98 -8.01 6.73 -6.25
C CYS A 98 -7.46 6.84 -7.68
N MET A 99 -6.69 5.87 -8.16
CA MET A 99 -6.13 5.87 -9.53
C MET A 99 -7.16 5.50 -10.60
N ILE A 100 -8.12 4.62 -10.30
CA ILE A 100 -9.06 4.11 -11.31
C ILE A 100 -10.47 4.69 -11.18
N PHE A 101 -10.83 5.26 -10.02
CA PHE A 101 -12.15 5.85 -9.82
C PHE A 101 -12.08 7.37 -9.80
N SER A 102 -13.03 8.01 -10.49
CA SER A 102 -13.14 9.47 -10.52
C SER A 102 -13.90 9.97 -9.29
N ARG A 103 -13.27 10.79 -8.47
CA ARG A 103 -13.91 11.41 -7.30
C ARG A 103 -15.10 12.28 -7.65
N SER A 104 -15.07 12.92 -8.81
CA SER A 104 -16.11 13.89 -9.23
C SER A 104 -17.33 13.28 -9.89
N THR A 105 -17.21 12.06 -10.43
CA THR A 105 -18.27 11.43 -11.22
C THR A 105 -18.73 10.08 -10.70
N GLN A 106 -17.99 9.52 -9.72
CA GLN A 106 -18.28 8.20 -9.15
C GLN A 106 -18.30 8.30 -7.64
N ASP A 107 -19.30 7.70 -7.01
CA ASP A 107 -19.45 7.66 -5.55
C ASP A 107 -18.66 6.49 -4.94
N THR A 108 -17.33 6.60 -4.96
CA THR A 108 -16.40 5.55 -4.51
C THR A 108 -15.42 6.07 -3.45
N HIS A 109 -15.95 6.67 -2.37
CA HIS A 109 -15.17 7.46 -1.42
C HIS A 109 -14.23 6.65 -0.52
N SER A 110 -14.65 5.45 -0.09
CA SER A 110 -14.09 4.79 1.10
C SER A 110 -13.54 3.39 0.83
N GLY A 111 -13.16 3.10 -0.41
CA GLY A 111 -12.71 1.79 -0.84
C GLY A 111 -13.89 0.82 -1.07
N GLY A 112 -13.58 -0.47 -1.21
CA GLY A 112 -14.60 -1.51 -1.31
C GLY A 112 -14.82 -2.09 -2.71
N SER A 113 -13.95 -1.78 -3.66
CA SER A 113 -13.96 -2.42 -4.99
C SER A 113 -13.46 -3.88 -4.98
N GLY A 114 -13.05 -4.37 -3.81
CA GLY A 114 -12.51 -5.72 -3.63
C GLY A 114 -11.08 -5.86 -4.15
N CYS A 115 -10.59 -7.11 -4.16
CA CYS A 115 -9.20 -7.43 -4.51
C CYS A 115 -8.84 -7.15 -5.99
N GLY A 116 -9.82 -7.02 -6.86
CA GLY A 116 -9.61 -6.77 -8.28
C GLY A 116 -8.99 -5.41 -8.59
N CYS A 117 -9.31 -4.38 -7.81
CA CYS A 117 -8.78 -3.02 -8.00
C CYS A 117 -7.25 -3.00 -7.94
N SER A 118 -6.68 -3.43 -6.85
CA SER A 118 -5.23 -3.38 -6.66
C SER A 118 -4.47 -4.28 -7.65
N ALA A 119 -5.00 -5.45 -7.98
CA ALA A 119 -4.41 -6.35 -8.96
C ALA A 119 -4.44 -5.76 -10.37
N ALA A 120 -5.55 -5.14 -10.77
CA ALA A 120 -5.69 -4.47 -12.07
C ALA A 120 -4.70 -3.31 -12.20
N VAL A 121 -4.62 -2.43 -11.21
CA VAL A 121 -3.69 -1.27 -11.22
C VAL A 121 -2.24 -1.74 -11.18
N LEU A 122 -1.91 -2.75 -10.36
CA LEU A 122 -0.56 -3.30 -10.30
C LEU A 122 -0.14 -3.82 -11.67
N ALA A 123 -0.97 -4.69 -12.29
CA ALA A 123 -0.62 -5.35 -13.54
C ALA A 123 -0.61 -4.42 -14.75
N SER A 124 -1.60 -3.51 -14.87
CA SER A 124 -1.79 -2.70 -16.07
C SER A 124 -1.03 -1.36 -16.04
N TYR A 125 -0.74 -0.83 -14.86
CA TYR A 125 -0.20 0.51 -14.72
C TYR A 125 1.16 0.55 -13.99
N LEU A 126 1.29 -0.09 -12.82
CA LEU A 126 2.47 0.03 -11.98
C LEU A 126 3.64 -0.83 -12.48
N LEU A 127 3.42 -2.12 -12.78
CA LEU A 127 4.48 -2.99 -13.28
C LEU A 127 5.10 -2.50 -14.60
N PRO A 128 4.32 -2.02 -15.62
CA PRO A 128 4.90 -1.41 -16.80
C PRO A 128 5.78 -0.18 -16.49
N ARG A 129 5.43 0.62 -15.47
CA ARG A 129 6.24 1.79 -15.05
C ARG A 129 7.51 1.40 -14.32
N ILE A 130 7.47 0.34 -13.53
CA ILE A 130 8.69 -0.24 -12.93
C ILE A 130 9.59 -0.79 -14.04
N GLN A 131 9.04 -1.54 -14.99
CA GLN A 131 9.77 -2.11 -16.11
C GLN A 131 10.45 -1.05 -16.98
N SER A 132 9.78 0.08 -17.22
CA SER A 132 10.33 1.20 -18.00
C SER A 132 11.26 2.12 -17.23
N GLY A 133 11.49 1.88 -15.93
CA GLY A 133 12.33 2.70 -15.07
C GLY A 133 11.71 4.03 -14.62
N HIS A 134 10.44 4.30 -14.92
CA HIS A 134 9.74 5.49 -14.43
C HIS A 134 9.50 5.42 -12.92
N ILE A 135 9.32 4.22 -12.38
CA ILE A 135 9.29 3.94 -10.95
C ILE A 135 10.44 2.97 -10.69
N ARG A 136 11.43 3.40 -9.94
CA ARG A 136 12.60 2.56 -9.63
C ARG A 136 12.43 1.77 -8.35
N ARG A 137 11.77 2.36 -7.36
CA ARG A 137 11.55 1.75 -6.05
C ARG A 137 10.18 2.09 -5.52
N MET A 138 9.37 1.08 -5.23
CA MET A 138 7.98 1.25 -4.79
C MET A 138 7.65 0.36 -3.60
N LEU A 139 6.91 0.90 -2.64
CA LEU A 139 6.19 0.11 -1.64
C LEU A 139 4.76 -0.13 -2.12
N TYR A 140 4.37 -1.38 -2.17
CA TYR A 140 3.02 -1.79 -2.53
C TYR A 140 2.35 -2.51 -1.36
N LEU A 141 1.24 -1.95 -0.87
CA LEU A 141 0.47 -2.47 0.25
C LEU A 141 -0.83 -3.09 -0.23
N ALA A 142 -0.96 -4.39 -0.13
CA ALA A 142 -2.21 -5.09 -0.34
C ALA A 142 -3.08 -4.94 0.91
N THR A 143 -4.11 -4.11 0.82
CA THR A 143 -5.04 -3.81 1.92
C THR A 143 -6.27 -4.70 1.88
N GLY A 144 -6.77 -5.10 3.04
CA GLY A 144 -7.96 -5.93 3.16
C GLY A 144 -8.79 -5.59 4.40
N ALA A 145 -10.11 -5.63 4.25
CA ALA A 145 -11.07 -5.54 5.34
C ALA A 145 -11.69 -6.93 5.58
N LEU A 146 -11.62 -7.41 6.83
CA LEU A 146 -12.07 -8.74 7.22
C LEU A 146 -13.52 -8.64 7.70
N MET A 147 -14.46 -8.84 6.80
CA MET A 147 -15.88 -8.76 7.11
C MET A 147 -16.68 -9.89 6.45
N SER A 148 -17.79 -10.24 7.08
CA SER A 148 -18.80 -11.15 6.53
C SER A 148 -20.19 -10.55 6.71
N PRO A 149 -21.19 -10.97 5.90
CA PRO A 149 -22.57 -10.52 6.09
C PRO A 149 -23.11 -10.81 7.50
N ASP A 150 -22.69 -11.92 8.10
CA ASP A 150 -23.14 -12.30 9.44
C ASP A 150 -22.51 -11.43 10.53
N SER A 151 -21.21 -11.12 10.43
CA SER A 151 -20.54 -10.24 11.39
C SER A 151 -21.13 -8.82 11.36
N LEU A 152 -21.45 -8.31 10.17
CA LEU A 152 -22.09 -7.00 10.00
C LEU A 152 -23.49 -6.95 10.59
N LYS A 153 -24.34 -7.97 10.33
CA LYS A 153 -25.68 -8.08 10.91
C LYS A 153 -25.66 -8.15 12.43
N GLN A 154 -24.59 -8.68 13.02
CA GLN A 154 -24.37 -8.74 14.46
C GLN A 154 -23.75 -7.46 15.03
N GLY A 155 -23.53 -6.43 14.22
CA GLY A 155 -22.92 -5.16 14.65
C GLY A 155 -21.47 -5.30 15.09
N ARG A 156 -20.76 -6.33 14.60
CA ARG A 156 -19.34 -6.53 14.92
C ARG A 156 -18.47 -5.56 14.12
N SER A 157 -17.31 -5.25 14.68
CA SER A 157 -16.28 -4.44 14.03
C SER A 157 -15.66 -5.15 12.83
N ILE A 158 -15.03 -4.35 11.98
CA ILE A 158 -14.35 -4.77 10.73
C ILE A 158 -12.85 -4.64 10.95
N PRO A 159 -12.13 -5.73 11.25
CA PRO A 159 -10.68 -5.69 11.33
C PRO A 159 -10.05 -5.42 9.95
N GLY A 160 -8.94 -4.68 9.94
CA GLY A 160 -8.14 -4.43 8.74
C GLY A 160 -6.82 -5.22 8.75
N VAL A 161 -6.27 -5.46 7.57
CA VAL A 161 -4.94 -6.02 7.37
C VAL A 161 -4.28 -5.36 6.16
N ALA A 162 -2.94 -5.20 6.17
CA ALA A 162 -2.21 -4.72 5.01
C ALA A 162 -0.84 -5.43 4.94
N HIS A 163 -0.59 -6.16 3.85
CA HIS A 163 0.70 -6.77 3.57
C HIS A 163 1.50 -5.89 2.62
N LEU A 164 2.83 -5.80 2.83
CA LEU A 164 3.70 -4.91 2.08
C LEU A 164 4.71 -5.71 1.25
N LEU A 165 4.93 -5.26 0.01
CA LEU A 165 6.04 -5.66 -0.85
C LEU A 165 6.84 -4.42 -1.28
N CYS A 166 8.16 -4.49 -1.21
CA CYS A 166 9.06 -3.56 -1.85
C CYS A 166 9.42 -4.09 -3.24
N LEU A 167 9.05 -3.35 -4.27
CA LEU A 167 9.30 -3.67 -5.68
C LEU A 167 10.35 -2.71 -6.25
N GLU A 168 11.33 -3.26 -6.99
CA GLU A 168 12.42 -2.49 -7.58
C GLU A 168 12.60 -2.85 -9.07
N THR A 169 13.13 -1.88 -9.84
CA THR A 169 13.55 -2.14 -11.22
C THR A 169 14.76 -3.06 -11.25
N PRO A 170 14.97 -3.78 -12.37
CA PRO A 170 16.18 -4.58 -12.56
C PRO A 170 17.50 -3.81 -12.43
N GLU A 171 17.53 -2.56 -12.82
CA GLU A 171 18.74 -1.72 -12.79
C GLU A 171 19.16 -1.32 -11.38
N SER A 172 18.23 -1.19 -10.43
CA SER A 172 18.54 -0.86 -9.05
C SER A 172 19.27 -2.00 -8.31
N VAL A 173 19.21 -3.21 -8.86
CA VAL A 173 19.86 -4.42 -8.30
C VAL A 173 21.30 -4.59 -8.82
N THR A 174 21.67 -3.92 -9.92
CA THR A 174 23.00 -4.08 -10.56
C THR A 174 24.13 -3.28 -9.92
N ALA A 175 23.85 -2.40 -8.97
CA ALA A 175 24.88 -1.76 -8.15
C ALA A 175 25.04 -2.50 -6.82
N PRO A 176 26.02 -3.41 -6.65
CA PRO A 176 26.35 -3.88 -5.32
C PRO A 176 26.85 -2.68 -4.52
N GLN A 177 26.16 -2.32 -3.46
CA GLN A 177 26.75 -1.48 -2.44
C GLN A 177 27.89 -2.28 -1.80
N LEU A 178 29.09 -2.14 -2.36
CA LEU A 178 30.31 -2.53 -1.71
C LEU A 178 30.48 -1.59 -0.51
N HIS A 179 30.04 -2.04 0.66
CA HIS A 179 30.54 -1.50 1.90
C HIS A 179 32.01 -1.96 2.06
N LEU A 180 32.93 -1.08 1.72
CA LEU A 180 34.32 -1.15 2.14
C LEU A 180 34.44 -0.61 3.57
#